data_40863a28e199547d8375f113b97f7ed9
#
_entry.id   40863a28e199547d8375f113b97f7ed9
#
_cell.length_a   1.000
_cell.length_b   1.000
_cell.length_c   1.000
_cell.angle_alpha   90.00
_cell.angle_beta   90.00
_cell.angle_gamma   90.00
#
_symmetry.space_group_name_H-M   'P 1'
#
loop_
_entity.id
_entity.type
_entity.pdbx_description
1 polymer ?
#
loop_
_entity_poly.entity_id
_entity_poly.type
_entity_poly.pdbx_seq_one_letter_code
_entity_poly.pdbx_strand_id
1 'polypeptide(L)'
;MMKTKIYTALITLAVLGMCLSCTDINHLHEPYLERGEQIYLGKVDSVHMYAGKNRIEAGLWFSDVRAKNLVVKYNGETDSICIPLEREPERPLRSDSILIKIPNVNEGTAMTFKFIIYDANMKYKSLPVESLCSAYGDNYQESILNRRLINHSYENGTLTIGWLRTGSIQILNTEIYYIQKNGEENMIKLLPNEVSCFIENVKAGSKVRYRSVFRPEASAIDLFYTEYNEFTIGE
;
A
#
# COMPACT_ATOMS: atom_id res chain seq x y z
N MET A 1 49.28 -64.15 -37.27
CA MET A 1 49.52 -64.02 -35.82
C MET A 1 49.83 -62.55 -35.36
N MET A 2 50.42 -61.73 -36.18
CA MET A 2 50.75 -60.35 -35.78
C MET A 2 49.57 -59.38 -35.83
N LYS A 3 48.66 -59.50 -36.80
CA LYS A 3 47.45 -58.67 -36.94
C LYS A 3 46.43 -58.84 -35.78
N THR A 4 46.27 -60.07 -35.30
CA THR A 4 45.37 -60.39 -34.17
C THR A 4 45.84 -59.73 -32.85
N LYS A 5 47.16 -59.69 -32.60
CA LYS A 5 47.73 -59.04 -31.42
C LYS A 5 47.58 -57.52 -31.45
N ILE A 6 47.57 -56.92 -32.63
CA ILE A 6 47.37 -55.44 -32.80
C ILE A 6 45.89 -55.12 -32.52
N TYR A 7 44.91 -55.91 -32.99
CA TYR A 7 43.53 -55.65 -32.71
C TYR A 7 43.15 -55.86 -31.23
N THR A 8 43.75 -56.88 -30.58
CA THR A 8 43.53 -57.04 -29.13
C THR A 8 44.13 -55.89 -28.32
N ALA A 9 45.28 -55.35 -28.68
CA ALA A 9 45.88 -54.19 -28.01
C ALA A 9 45.10 -52.91 -28.23
N LEU A 10 44.50 -52.72 -29.42
CA LEU A 10 43.62 -51.57 -29.70
C LEU A 10 42.29 -51.64 -28.94
N ILE A 11 41.72 -52.84 -28.82
CA ILE A 11 40.45 -53.00 -28.07
C ILE A 11 40.70 -52.83 -26.57
N THR A 12 41.79 -53.33 -26.01
CA THR A 12 42.13 -53.12 -24.59
C THR A 12 42.41 -51.67 -24.29
N LEU A 13 43.08 -50.92 -25.19
CA LEU A 13 43.33 -49.50 -25.03
C LEU A 13 42.01 -48.66 -25.10
N ALA A 14 41.09 -49.04 -25.98
CA ALA A 14 39.76 -48.40 -26.08
C ALA A 14 38.90 -48.65 -24.84
N VAL A 15 38.91 -49.87 -24.29
CA VAL A 15 38.17 -50.20 -23.04
C VAL A 15 38.81 -49.48 -21.84
N LEU A 16 40.13 -49.39 -21.78
CA LEU A 16 40.83 -48.62 -20.72
C LEU A 16 40.51 -47.14 -20.79
N GLY A 17 40.34 -46.53 -21.98
CA GLY A 17 39.93 -45.15 -22.16
C GLY A 17 38.51 -44.84 -21.73
N MET A 18 37.59 -45.79 -21.82
CA MET A 18 36.22 -45.63 -21.34
C MET A 18 36.09 -45.63 -19.80
N CYS A 19 37.04 -46.26 -19.09
CA CYS A 19 37.04 -46.26 -17.62
C CYS A 19 37.56 -44.95 -16.99
N LEU A 20 38.19 -44.07 -17.76
CA LEU A 20 38.72 -42.77 -17.29
C LEU A 20 37.72 -41.63 -17.51
N SER A 21 36.57 -41.85 -18.09
CA SER A 21 35.53 -40.84 -18.36
C SER A 21 34.49 -40.70 -17.23
N CYS A 22 34.81 -41.14 -16.02
CA CYS A 22 34.00 -40.82 -14.87
C CYS A 22 34.37 -39.41 -14.37
N THR A 23 33.93 -38.38 -15.04
CA THR A 23 33.78 -37.06 -14.41
C THR A 23 32.73 -37.20 -13.33
N ASP A 24 33.08 -36.82 -12.13
CA ASP A 24 32.16 -36.84 -10.97
C ASP A 24 30.88 -36.10 -11.34
N ILE A 25 29.78 -36.83 -11.46
CA ILE A 25 28.45 -36.28 -11.78
C ILE A 25 28.05 -35.15 -10.80
N ASN A 26 28.64 -35.17 -9.62
CA ASN A 26 28.35 -34.21 -8.57
C ASN A 26 29.16 -32.90 -8.67
N HIS A 27 30.20 -32.84 -9.49
CA HIS A 27 31.09 -31.66 -9.60
C HIS A 27 30.31 -30.37 -9.94
N LEU A 28 29.30 -30.44 -10.79
CA LEU A 28 28.42 -29.30 -11.11
C LEU A 28 27.48 -28.92 -9.96
N HIS A 29 27.21 -29.83 -9.06
CA HIS A 29 26.33 -29.63 -7.91
C HIS A 29 27.08 -29.39 -6.60
N GLU A 30 28.40 -29.62 -6.58
CA GLU A 30 29.25 -29.49 -5.40
C GLU A 30 29.15 -28.13 -4.71
N PRO A 31 29.10 -26.98 -5.42
CA PRO A 31 28.91 -25.67 -4.80
C PRO A 31 27.53 -25.51 -4.15
N TYR A 32 26.54 -26.31 -4.57
CA TYR A 32 25.20 -26.30 -3.97
C TYR A 32 25.12 -27.25 -2.78
N LEU A 33 25.84 -28.38 -2.83
CA LEU A 33 25.91 -29.35 -1.73
C LEU A 33 26.74 -28.81 -0.55
N GLU A 34 27.83 -28.09 -0.82
CA GLU A 34 28.67 -27.46 0.21
C GLU A 34 27.90 -26.40 1.04
N ARG A 35 26.91 -25.74 0.45
CA ARG A 35 26.09 -24.75 1.16
C ARG A 35 25.09 -25.37 2.13
N GLY A 36 24.93 -26.68 2.11
CA GLY A 36 23.97 -27.40 2.91
C GLY A 36 22.51 -27.11 2.52
N GLU A 37 21.58 -27.75 3.18
CA GLU A 37 20.16 -27.52 2.98
C GLU A 37 19.74 -26.12 3.42
N GLN A 38 19.17 -25.36 2.49
CA GLN A 38 18.63 -24.04 2.80
C GLN A 38 17.23 -24.19 3.38
N ILE A 39 17.11 -23.96 4.68
CA ILE A 39 15.83 -23.96 5.38
C ILE A 39 15.18 -22.59 5.21
N TYR A 40 14.01 -22.55 4.55
CA TYR A 40 13.20 -21.35 4.43
C TYR A 40 12.06 -21.36 5.46
N LEU A 41 11.72 -20.18 5.94
CA LEU A 41 10.44 -19.97 6.65
C LEU A 41 9.29 -19.83 5.63
N GLY A 42 8.06 -20.03 6.10
CA GLY A 42 6.88 -19.63 5.36
C GLY A 42 6.92 -18.12 5.07
N LYS A 43 6.58 -17.75 3.84
CA LYS A 43 6.48 -16.35 3.44
C LYS A 43 5.21 -15.73 4.02
N VAL A 44 5.07 -14.40 3.90
CA VAL A 44 3.81 -13.70 4.17
C VAL A 44 2.72 -14.29 3.27
N ASP A 45 1.57 -14.64 3.84
CA ASP A 45 0.45 -15.29 3.15
C ASP A 45 -0.26 -14.31 2.23
N SER A 46 -0.51 -13.08 2.73
CA SER A 46 -1.11 -12.00 1.95
C SER A 46 -0.68 -10.64 2.46
N VAL A 47 -0.72 -9.65 1.56
CA VAL A 47 -0.40 -8.24 1.84
C VAL A 47 -1.50 -7.38 1.23
N HIS A 48 -2.02 -6.44 2.03
CA HIS A 48 -2.89 -5.36 1.57
C HIS A 48 -2.25 -4.01 1.89
N MET A 49 -2.08 -3.19 0.86
CA MET A 49 -1.47 -1.87 0.98
C MET A 49 -2.55 -0.80 1.02
N TYR A 50 -2.37 0.19 1.88
CA TYR A 50 -3.29 1.31 2.08
C TYR A 50 -2.52 2.62 1.95
N ALA A 51 -2.85 3.40 0.93
CA ALA A 51 -2.21 4.67 0.67
C ALA A 51 -2.76 5.78 1.57
N GLY A 52 -1.88 6.63 2.07
CA GLY A 52 -2.21 7.82 2.85
C GLY A 52 -1.41 9.04 2.42
N LYS A 53 -1.54 10.14 3.17
CA LYS A 53 -0.79 11.37 2.91
C LYS A 53 0.66 11.21 3.42
N ASN A 54 1.61 11.11 2.47
CA ASN A 54 3.05 10.90 2.72
C ASN A 54 3.34 9.67 3.61
N ARG A 55 2.46 8.68 3.59
CA ARG A 55 2.59 7.44 4.37
C ARG A 55 1.84 6.29 3.72
N ILE A 56 2.22 5.09 4.09
CA ILE A 56 1.54 3.85 3.67
C ILE A 56 1.30 3.01 4.92
N GLU A 57 0.17 2.33 4.97
CA GLU A 57 -0.07 1.25 5.90
C GLU A 57 -0.12 -0.07 5.13
N ALA A 58 0.39 -1.14 5.73
CA ALA A 58 0.33 -2.48 5.14
C ALA A 58 -0.27 -3.46 6.15
N GLY A 59 -1.37 -4.07 5.78
CA GLY A 59 -1.96 -5.21 6.46
C GLY A 59 -1.34 -6.50 5.94
N LEU A 60 -0.79 -7.30 6.83
CA LEU A 60 -0.12 -8.55 6.48
C LEU A 60 -0.71 -9.71 7.25
N TRP A 61 -0.75 -10.87 6.62
CA TRP A 61 -1.15 -12.14 7.22
C TRP A 61 -0.01 -13.15 7.06
N PHE A 62 0.23 -13.93 8.09
CA PHE A 62 1.28 -14.94 8.10
C PHE A 62 0.89 -16.13 9.01
N SER A 63 1.30 -17.33 8.65
CA SER A 63 0.91 -18.57 9.32
C SER A 63 2.10 -19.35 9.90
N ASP A 64 3.33 -19.12 9.46
CA ASP A 64 4.50 -19.88 9.97
C ASP A 64 4.74 -19.60 11.46
N VAL A 65 4.71 -20.63 12.28
CA VAL A 65 4.92 -20.57 13.74
C VAL A 65 6.30 -20.08 14.12
N ARG A 66 7.27 -20.20 13.23
CA ARG A 66 8.66 -19.77 13.42
C ARG A 66 8.88 -18.28 13.13
N ALA A 67 7.87 -17.59 12.58
CA ALA A 67 7.92 -16.16 12.31
C ALA A 67 8.07 -15.38 13.63
N LYS A 68 9.14 -14.60 13.73
CA LYS A 68 9.43 -13.78 14.90
C LYS A 68 9.77 -12.34 14.57
N ASN A 69 10.28 -12.11 13.37
CA ASN A 69 10.59 -10.76 12.87
C ASN A 69 10.11 -10.61 11.45
N LEU A 70 9.56 -9.44 11.15
CA LEU A 70 9.24 -9.00 9.79
C LEU A 70 10.21 -7.89 9.40
N VAL A 71 10.90 -8.06 8.30
CA VAL A 71 11.71 -7.01 7.69
C VAL A 71 10.99 -6.53 6.44
N VAL A 72 10.70 -5.23 6.40
CA VAL A 72 10.14 -4.55 5.23
C VAL A 72 11.24 -3.73 4.60
N LYS A 73 11.54 -4.00 3.34
CA LYS A 73 12.50 -3.24 2.55
C LYS A 73 11.75 -2.43 1.49
N TYR A 74 12.16 -1.20 1.27
CA TYR A 74 11.56 -0.30 0.28
C TYR A 74 12.59 0.70 -0.25
N ASN A 75 12.17 1.60 -1.11
CA ASN A 75 13.04 2.60 -1.74
C ASN A 75 14.29 1.98 -2.40
N GLY A 76 14.09 0.96 -3.27
CA GLY A 76 15.20 0.23 -3.90
C GLY A 76 16.05 -0.56 -2.90
N GLU A 77 15.48 -0.98 -1.77
CA GLU A 77 16.12 -1.69 -0.65
C GLU A 77 17.13 -0.85 0.15
N THR A 78 17.18 0.46 -0.07
CA THR A 78 18.02 1.38 0.73
C THR A 78 17.46 1.57 2.12
N ASP A 79 16.12 1.52 2.26
CA ASP A 79 15.41 1.69 3.52
C ASP A 79 14.84 0.36 3.99
N SER A 80 14.83 0.18 5.31
CA SER A 80 14.24 -1.01 5.92
C SER A 80 13.67 -0.72 7.30
N ILE A 81 12.61 -1.45 7.63
CA ILE A 81 12.00 -1.46 8.97
C ILE A 81 11.99 -2.90 9.44
N CYS A 82 12.45 -3.14 10.67
CA CYS A 82 12.36 -4.45 11.32
C CYS A 82 11.33 -4.36 12.45
N ILE A 83 10.35 -5.27 12.42
CA ILE A 83 9.21 -5.28 13.34
C ILE A 83 9.15 -6.66 14.00
N PRO A 84 9.20 -6.74 15.33
CA PRO A 84 9.00 -8.00 16.04
C PRO A 84 7.55 -8.47 15.83
N LEU A 85 7.40 -9.76 15.59
CA LEU A 85 6.10 -10.43 15.46
C LEU A 85 5.78 -11.15 16.75
N GLU A 86 4.79 -10.64 17.46
CA GLU A 86 4.25 -11.31 18.61
C GLU A 86 3.17 -12.29 18.16
N ARG A 87 3.36 -13.56 18.51
CA ARG A 87 2.39 -14.60 18.21
C ARG A 87 1.99 -15.31 19.48
N GLU A 88 0.68 -15.49 19.65
CA GLU A 88 0.16 -16.30 20.76
C GLU A 88 0.52 -17.77 20.55
N PRO A 89 1.24 -18.41 21.50
CA PRO A 89 1.71 -19.80 21.34
C PRO A 89 0.59 -20.81 21.17
N GLU A 90 -0.61 -20.49 21.64
CA GLU A 90 -1.76 -21.40 21.68
C GLU A 90 -2.56 -21.48 20.38
N ARG A 91 -2.15 -20.76 19.35
CA ARG A 91 -2.85 -20.76 18.04
C ARG A 91 -1.98 -21.23 16.88
N PRO A 92 -1.50 -22.49 16.88
CA PRO A 92 -0.52 -22.94 15.88
C PRO A 92 -1.06 -23.06 14.45
N LEU A 93 -2.39 -23.06 14.25
CA LEU A 93 -3.02 -23.30 12.94
C LEU A 93 -3.77 -22.08 12.37
N ARG A 94 -3.68 -20.91 13.02
CA ARG A 94 -4.30 -19.68 12.52
C ARG A 94 -3.28 -18.76 11.87
N SER A 95 -3.69 -18.12 10.79
CA SER A 95 -3.00 -16.96 10.26
C SER A 95 -3.11 -15.82 11.24
N ASP A 96 -1.98 -15.26 11.64
CA ASP A 96 -1.92 -14.03 12.42
C ASP A 96 -1.85 -12.83 11.47
N SER A 97 -2.29 -11.67 11.92
CA SER A 97 -2.26 -10.45 11.13
C SER A 97 -1.61 -9.30 11.89
N ILE A 98 -0.94 -8.43 11.16
CA ILE A 98 -0.34 -7.21 11.68
C ILE A 98 -0.62 -6.06 10.73
N LEU A 99 -0.90 -4.88 11.29
CA LEU A 99 -0.94 -3.63 10.53
C LEU A 99 0.33 -2.83 10.83
N ILE A 100 1.10 -2.54 9.81
CA ILE A 100 2.33 -1.77 9.93
C ILE A 100 2.17 -0.39 9.30
N LYS A 101 2.86 0.61 9.87
CA LYS A 101 2.87 1.98 9.39
C LYS A 101 4.24 2.30 8.81
N ILE A 102 4.28 2.78 7.60
CA ILE A 102 5.49 3.17 6.89
C ILE A 102 5.40 4.68 6.65
N PRO A 103 6.06 5.51 7.47
CA PRO A 103 6.04 6.96 7.35
C PRO A 103 7.02 7.45 6.27
N ASN A 104 6.91 8.72 5.94
CA ASN A 104 7.86 9.44 5.06
C ASN A 104 7.99 8.82 3.66
N VAL A 105 6.87 8.36 3.11
CA VAL A 105 6.81 7.87 1.74
C VAL A 105 6.48 9.04 0.82
N ASN A 106 7.36 9.32 -0.13
CA ASN A 106 7.15 10.39 -1.10
C ASN A 106 5.97 10.10 -2.02
N GLU A 107 5.23 11.16 -2.34
CA GLU A 107 4.10 11.11 -3.25
C GLU A 107 4.51 10.74 -4.68
N GLY A 108 3.61 10.06 -5.38
CA GLY A 108 3.59 9.96 -6.85
C GLY A 108 4.45 8.86 -7.45
N THR A 109 5.45 8.35 -6.75
CA THR A 109 6.26 7.25 -7.25
C THR A 109 5.79 5.93 -6.67
N ALA A 110 5.34 5.02 -7.52
CA ALA A 110 5.04 3.66 -7.10
C ALA A 110 6.33 2.97 -6.64
N MET A 111 6.37 2.56 -5.38
CA MET A 111 7.50 1.87 -4.79
C MET A 111 7.19 0.40 -4.56
N THR A 112 8.18 -0.45 -4.75
CA THR A 112 8.11 -1.86 -4.38
C THR A 112 8.48 -2.02 -2.92
N PHE A 113 7.60 -2.64 -2.17
CA PHE A 113 7.81 -3.06 -0.77
C PHE A 113 8.04 -4.56 -0.76
N LYS A 114 9.15 -5.00 -0.13
CA LYS A 114 9.52 -6.41 0.04
C LYS A 114 9.35 -6.80 1.50
N PHE A 115 8.53 -7.79 1.74
CA PHE A 115 8.21 -8.32 3.07
C PHE A 115 8.90 -9.66 3.25
N ILE A 116 9.77 -9.76 4.25
CA ILE A 116 10.59 -10.94 4.52
C ILE A 116 10.43 -11.31 5.98
N ILE A 117 10.03 -12.54 6.25
CA ILE A 117 9.93 -13.09 7.61
C ILE A 117 11.27 -13.69 8.01
N TYR A 118 11.64 -13.50 9.26
CA TYR A 118 12.82 -14.08 9.89
C TYR A 118 12.46 -14.82 11.18
N ASP A 119 13.29 -15.79 11.53
CA ASP A 119 13.25 -16.45 12.85
C ASP A 119 13.76 -15.51 13.97
N ALA A 120 13.73 -16.00 15.22
CA ALA A 120 14.16 -15.22 16.38
C ALA A 120 15.64 -14.77 16.33
N ASN A 121 16.49 -15.56 15.70
CA ASN A 121 17.93 -15.32 15.61
C ASN A 121 18.36 -14.62 14.32
N MET A 122 17.41 -14.24 13.44
CA MET A 122 17.66 -13.68 12.10
C MET A 122 18.49 -14.58 11.19
N LYS A 123 18.55 -15.88 11.50
CA LYS A 123 19.36 -16.88 10.80
C LYS A 123 18.64 -17.42 9.56
N TYR A 124 17.36 -17.76 9.74
CA TYR A 124 16.53 -18.29 8.67
C TYR A 124 15.51 -17.25 8.22
N LYS A 125 15.25 -17.21 6.93
CA LYS A 125 14.33 -16.24 6.35
C LYS A 125 13.38 -16.86 5.35
N SER A 126 12.27 -16.20 5.10
CA SER A 126 11.34 -16.54 4.03
C SER A 126 11.84 -16.06 2.67
N LEU A 127 11.21 -16.52 1.62
CA LEU A 127 11.23 -15.81 0.34
C LEU A 127 10.49 -14.47 0.50
N PRO A 128 10.92 -13.42 -0.22
CA PRO A 128 10.23 -12.14 -0.18
C PRO A 128 8.84 -12.22 -0.82
N VAL A 129 7.89 -11.47 -0.26
CA VAL A 129 6.62 -11.13 -0.91
C VAL A 129 6.70 -9.66 -1.29
N GLU A 130 6.38 -9.34 -2.53
CA GLU A 130 6.47 -7.97 -3.04
C GLU A 130 5.07 -7.39 -3.27
N SER A 131 4.92 -6.10 -2.98
CA SER A 131 3.72 -5.33 -3.28
C SER A 131 4.10 -3.93 -3.71
N LEU A 132 3.33 -3.37 -4.66
CA LEU A 132 3.50 -2.01 -5.16
C LEU A 132 2.49 -1.10 -4.46
N CYS A 133 2.94 0.08 -4.04
CA CYS A 133 2.07 1.14 -3.55
C CYS A 133 2.72 2.51 -3.78
N SER A 134 1.89 3.54 -3.94
CA SER A 134 2.32 4.94 -3.94
C SER A 134 1.53 5.72 -2.90
N ALA A 135 2.18 6.62 -2.19
CA ALA A 135 1.50 7.54 -1.29
C ALA A 135 0.86 8.70 -2.08
N TYR A 136 -0.17 9.29 -1.51
CA TYR A 136 -0.68 10.61 -1.87
C TYR A 136 0.07 11.68 -1.07
N GLY A 137 -0.05 12.94 -1.48
CA GLY A 137 0.61 14.04 -0.79
C GLY A 137 0.06 15.41 -1.21
N ASP A 138 0.93 16.39 -1.22
CA ASP A 138 0.55 17.77 -1.47
C ASP A 138 0.20 18.01 -2.94
N ASN A 139 0.86 17.34 -3.90
CA ASN A 139 0.48 17.46 -5.32
C ASN A 139 -0.95 16.97 -5.58
N TYR A 140 -1.34 15.84 -4.96
CA TYR A 140 -2.73 15.39 -5.04
C TYR A 140 -3.67 16.42 -4.43
N GLN A 141 -3.34 16.95 -3.24
CA GLN A 141 -4.16 17.94 -2.56
C GLN A 141 -4.30 19.23 -3.36
N GLU A 142 -3.25 19.69 -4.03
CA GLU A 142 -3.27 20.87 -4.91
C GLU A 142 -4.05 20.62 -6.23
N SER A 143 -4.13 19.37 -6.66
CA SER A 143 -4.85 19.00 -7.89
C SER A 143 -6.35 18.92 -7.74
N ILE A 144 -6.88 18.75 -6.53
CA ILE A 144 -8.32 18.63 -6.27
C ILE A 144 -8.98 20.02 -6.26
N LEU A 145 -10.18 20.08 -6.83
CA LEU A 145 -10.93 21.33 -6.95
C LEU A 145 -12.23 21.26 -6.17
N ASN A 146 -12.62 22.41 -5.63
CA ASN A 146 -13.90 22.57 -4.99
C ASN A 146 -15.06 22.26 -5.94
N ARG A 147 -16.13 21.72 -5.36
CA ARG A 147 -17.40 21.60 -6.06
C ARG A 147 -17.85 22.98 -6.51
N ARG A 148 -18.31 23.07 -7.75
CA ARG A 148 -18.71 24.34 -8.33
C ARG A 148 -20.08 24.77 -7.79
N LEU A 149 -20.11 25.96 -7.17
CA LEU A 149 -21.31 26.69 -6.85
C LEU A 149 -21.95 27.24 -8.13
N ILE A 150 -23.26 27.05 -8.31
CA ILE A 150 -24.00 27.60 -9.46
C ILE A 150 -24.63 28.94 -9.05
N ASN A 151 -25.41 28.96 -7.98
CA ASN A 151 -26.10 30.13 -7.48
C ASN A 151 -26.39 29.99 -5.98
N HIS A 152 -26.73 31.10 -5.37
CA HIS A 152 -27.30 31.16 -4.04
C HIS A 152 -28.36 32.26 -3.96
N SER A 153 -29.34 32.10 -3.09
CA SER A 153 -30.32 33.12 -2.73
C SER A 153 -30.58 33.09 -1.22
N TYR A 154 -30.96 34.23 -0.68
CA TYR A 154 -31.28 34.36 0.72
C TYR A 154 -32.60 35.07 0.87
N GLU A 155 -33.55 34.43 1.52
CA GLU A 155 -34.93 34.96 1.73
C GLU A 155 -35.41 34.55 3.12
N ASN A 156 -35.93 35.53 3.89
CA ASN A 156 -36.56 35.31 5.19
C ASN A 156 -35.74 34.46 6.20
N GLY A 157 -34.41 34.53 6.14
CA GLY A 157 -33.55 33.77 7.03
C GLY A 157 -33.18 32.37 6.53
N THR A 158 -33.60 32.03 5.31
CA THR A 158 -33.29 30.76 4.65
C THR A 158 -32.30 31.02 3.51
N LEU A 159 -31.20 30.33 3.53
CA LEU A 159 -30.20 30.31 2.46
C LEU A 159 -30.44 29.10 1.58
N THR A 160 -30.66 29.34 0.29
CA THR A 160 -30.71 28.28 -0.73
C THR A 160 -29.45 28.33 -1.55
N ILE A 161 -28.80 27.17 -1.74
CA ILE A 161 -27.56 27.06 -2.52
C ILE A 161 -27.75 25.98 -3.59
N GLY A 162 -27.42 26.34 -4.85
CA GLY A 162 -27.43 25.43 -5.99
C GLY A 162 -26.01 25.02 -6.38
N TRP A 163 -25.79 23.74 -6.59
CA TRP A 163 -24.51 23.13 -6.88
C TRP A 163 -24.49 22.40 -8.21
N LEU A 164 -23.34 22.45 -8.89
CA LEU A 164 -23.13 21.58 -10.04
C LEU A 164 -23.06 20.12 -9.57
N ARG A 165 -23.78 19.25 -10.27
CA ARG A 165 -23.66 17.81 -10.03
C ARG A 165 -22.22 17.37 -10.26
N THR A 166 -21.63 16.66 -9.32
CA THR A 166 -20.31 16.06 -9.52
C THR A 166 -20.43 14.61 -9.97
N GLY A 167 -19.61 14.24 -10.96
CA GLY A 167 -19.42 12.84 -11.38
C GLY A 167 -18.23 12.17 -10.73
N SER A 168 -17.48 12.89 -9.89
CA SER A 168 -16.28 12.34 -9.25
C SER A 168 -16.69 11.38 -8.12
N ILE A 169 -16.23 10.15 -8.20
CA ILE A 169 -16.38 9.13 -7.15
C ILE A 169 -15.48 9.39 -5.94
N GLN A 170 -14.53 10.30 -6.07
CA GLN A 170 -13.56 10.65 -5.02
C GLN A 170 -14.09 11.69 -4.04
N ILE A 171 -15.11 12.49 -4.42
CA ILE A 171 -15.74 13.45 -3.53
C ILE A 171 -16.66 12.71 -2.56
N LEU A 172 -16.37 12.83 -1.27
CA LEU A 172 -17.24 12.26 -0.21
C LEU A 172 -18.39 13.17 0.14
N ASN A 173 -18.12 14.46 0.32
CA ASN A 173 -19.09 15.50 0.62
C ASN A 173 -18.50 16.89 0.36
N THR A 174 -19.35 17.91 0.44
CA THR A 174 -18.99 19.32 0.53
C THR A 174 -19.37 19.82 1.91
N GLU A 175 -18.42 20.33 2.67
CA GLU A 175 -18.64 20.97 3.97
C GLU A 175 -18.98 22.45 3.75
N ILE A 176 -20.10 22.89 4.31
CA ILE A 176 -20.59 24.27 4.19
C ILE A 176 -20.72 24.85 5.59
N TYR A 177 -19.95 25.87 5.88
CA TYR A 177 -19.90 26.57 7.17
C TYR A 177 -20.64 27.90 7.04
N TYR A 178 -21.52 28.21 7.98
CA TYR A 178 -22.35 29.40 7.98
C TYR A 178 -22.59 29.91 9.40
N ILE A 179 -22.95 31.19 9.53
CA ILE A 179 -23.26 31.81 10.81
C ILE A 179 -24.78 31.81 11.01
N GLN A 180 -25.22 31.27 12.12
CA GLN A 180 -26.63 31.30 12.53
C GLN A 180 -27.03 32.71 13.04
N LYS A 181 -28.34 32.97 13.11
CA LYS A 181 -28.87 34.24 13.65
C LYS A 181 -28.42 34.55 15.08
N ASN A 182 -28.15 33.51 15.88
CA ASN A 182 -27.62 33.64 17.23
C ASN A 182 -26.12 34.00 17.28
N GLY A 183 -25.45 34.05 16.12
CA GLY A 183 -24.03 34.36 16.00
C GLY A 183 -23.10 33.14 16.06
N GLU A 184 -23.60 31.96 16.26
CA GLU A 184 -22.79 30.72 16.29
C GLU A 184 -22.49 30.23 14.87
N GLU A 185 -21.28 29.70 14.66
CA GLU A 185 -20.92 29.01 13.42
C GLU A 185 -21.45 27.59 13.46
N ASN A 186 -22.09 27.16 12.38
CA ASN A 186 -22.55 25.82 12.20
C ASN A 186 -22.08 25.26 10.86
N MET A 187 -22.13 23.92 10.69
CA MET A 187 -21.65 23.22 9.49
C MET A 187 -22.66 22.15 9.06
N ILE A 188 -22.90 22.09 7.76
CA ILE A 188 -23.62 20.98 7.13
C ILE A 188 -22.73 20.27 6.11
N LYS A 189 -23.03 19.01 5.83
CA LYS A 189 -22.38 18.20 4.80
C LYS A 189 -23.38 17.91 3.70
N LEU A 190 -23.01 18.28 2.48
CA LEU A 190 -23.78 18.02 1.28
C LEU A 190 -23.18 16.82 0.54
N LEU A 191 -23.99 15.81 0.24
CA LEU A 191 -23.54 14.62 -0.47
C LEU A 191 -23.29 14.91 -1.98
N PRO A 192 -22.50 14.11 -2.67
CA PRO A 192 -22.14 14.35 -4.06
C PRO A 192 -23.33 14.39 -5.04
N ASN A 193 -24.39 13.64 -4.76
CA ASN A 193 -25.60 13.55 -5.56
C ASN A 193 -26.61 14.66 -5.29
N GLU A 194 -26.50 15.38 -4.17
CA GLU A 194 -27.37 16.49 -3.81
C GLU A 194 -26.94 17.75 -4.57
N VAL A 195 -27.84 18.33 -5.35
CA VAL A 195 -27.56 19.51 -6.19
C VAL A 195 -28.07 20.82 -5.59
N SER A 196 -28.76 20.76 -4.48
CA SER A 196 -29.23 21.91 -3.73
C SER A 196 -29.28 21.62 -2.24
N CYS A 197 -29.13 22.67 -1.44
CA CYS A 197 -29.38 22.63 0.00
C CYS A 197 -30.13 23.87 0.45
N PHE A 198 -30.94 23.70 1.52
CA PHE A 198 -31.69 24.77 2.17
C PHE A 198 -31.21 24.83 3.62
N ILE A 199 -30.78 26.01 4.03
CA ILE A 199 -30.24 26.24 5.37
C ILE A 199 -31.04 27.33 6.05
N GLU A 200 -31.77 26.97 7.11
CA GLU A 200 -32.59 27.89 7.87
C GLU A 200 -31.80 28.61 8.97
N ASN A 201 -32.35 29.69 9.48
CA ASN A 201 -31.79 30.48 10.58
C ASN A 201 -30.39 31.06 10.32
N VAL A 202 -30.09 31.34 9.07
CA VAL A 202 -28.81 31.95 8.69
C VAL A 202 -28.84 33.46 8.97
N LYS A 203 -27.72 34.01 9.42
CA LYS A 203 -27.56 35.44 9.70
C LYS A 203 -27.36 36.21 8.40
N ALA A 204 -28.20 37.22 8.14
CA ALA A 204 -28.08 38.11 7.00
C ALA A 204 -26.70 38.81 6.97
N GLY A 205 -26.15 39.07 5.78
CA GLY A 205 -24.86 39.74 5.60
C GLY A 205 -23.65 38.95 6.06
N SER A 206 -23.82 37.71 6.52
CA SER A 206 -22.68 36.88 6.96
C SER A 206 -21.97 36.18 5.79
N LYS A 207 -20.75 35.76 6.04
CA LYS A 207 -19.99 34.93 5.09
C LYS A 207 -20.33 33.47 5.26
N VAL A 208 -20.42 32.78 4.12
CA VAL A 208 -20.49 31.33 4.01
C VAL A 208 -19.21 30.85 3.37
N ARG A 209 -18.56 29.88 3.98
CA ARG A 209 -17.36 29.25 3.43
C ARG A 209 -17.62 27.76 3.18
N TYR A 210 -17.03 27.23 2.14
CA TYR A 210 -17.21 25.81 1.82
C TYR A 210 -15.94 25.20 1.26
N ARG A 211 -15.80 23.91 1.45
CA ARG A 211 -14.73 23.09 0.87
C ARG A 211 -15.25 21.70 0.53
N SER A 212 -14.60 21.03 -0.40
CA SER A 212 -14.88 19.66 -0.77
C SER A 212 -13.92 18.69 -0.07
N VAL A 213 -14.46 17.56 0.36
CA VAL A 213 -13.72 16.49 1.04
C VAL A 213 -13.57 15.33 0.06
N PHE A 214 -12.32 14.92 -0.13
CA PHE A 214 -11.95 13.86 -1.07
C PHE A 214 -11.38 12.66 -0.36
N ARG A 215 -11.65 11.48 -0.93
CA ARG A 215 -10.92 10.24 -0.68
C ARG A 215 -10.42 9.74 -2.01
N PRO A 216 -9.10 9.65 -2.24
CA PRO A 216 -8.52 9.28 -3.55
C PRO A 216 -9.03 7.95 -4.09
N GLU A 217 -9.15 6.98 -3.22
CA GLU A 217 -9.69 5.64 -3.49
C GLU A 217 -10.33 5.06 -2.22
N ALA A 218 -11.13 4.00 -2.37
CA ALA A 218 -11.88 3.42 -1.26
C ALA A 218 -10.98 2.91 -0.13
N SER A 219 -9.78 2.44 -0.46
CA SER A 219 -8.76 1.92 0.47
C SER A 219 -7.90 3.01 1.09
N ALA A 220 -7.96 4.26 0.61
CA ALA A 220 -7.14 5.35 1.14
C ALA A 220 -7.47 5.64 2.60
N ILE A 221 -6.42 5.77 3.41
CA ILE A 221 -6.53 5.96 4.87
C ILE A 221 -6.67 7.42 5.30
N ASP A 222 -6.32 8.36 4.43
CA ASP A 222 -6.42 9.79 4.70
C ASP A 222 -7.45 10.46 3.79
N LEU A 223 -8.04 11.53 4.32
CA LEU A 223 -8.93 12.42 3.58
C LEU A 223 -8.14 13.65 3.15
N PHE A 224 -8.53 14.21 2.00
CA PHE A 224 -7.95 15.42 1.45
C PHE A 224 -9.02 16.49 1.33
N TYR A 225 -8.61 17.73 1.54
CA TYR A 225 -9.51 18.88 1.61
C TYR A 225 -9.05 19.94 0.62
N THR A 226 -10.00 20.48 -0.12
CA THR A 226 -9.72 21.68 -0.93
C THR A 226 -9.54 22.90 -0.02
N GLU A 227 -8.93 23.94 -0.55
CA GLU A 227 -8.98 25.24 0.09
C GLU A 227 -10.42 25.75 0.20
N TYR A 228 -10.68 26.63 1.16
CA TYR A 228 -12.01 27.22 1.32
C TYR A 228 -12.32 28.22 0.21
N ASN A 229 -13.49 28.07 -0.40
CA ASN A 229 -14.12 29.14 -1.15
C ASN A 229 -15.16 29.82 -0.25
N GLU A 230 -15.38 31.12 -0.45
CA GLU A 230 -16.36 31.88 0.32
C GLU A 230 -17.22 32.78 -0.56
N PHE A 231 -18.43 33.08 -0.05
CA PHE A 231 -19.32 34.09 -0.58
C PHE A 231 -20.07 34.77 0.56
N THR A 232 -20.59 35.99 0.30
CA THR A 232 -21.39 36.73 1.28
C THR A 232 -22.86 36.64 0.89
N ILE A 233 -23.74 36.35 1.84
CA ILE A 233 -25.19 36.38 1.63
C ILE A 233 -25.69 37.82 1.68
N GLY A 234 -26.67 38.11 0.85
CA GLY A 234 -27.33 39.43 0.84
C GLY A 234 -28.02 39.75 2.17
N GLU A 235 -28.33 41.04 2.35
CA GLU A 235 -29.14 41.50 3.46
C GLU A 235 -30.61 41.12 3.35
#